data_24d4ace4e5421f9f1352905982affa50
#
_entry.id   24d4ace4e5421f9f1352905982affa50
#
_cell.length_a   1.000
_cell.length_b   1.000
_cell.length_c   1.000
_cell.angle_alpha   90.00
_cell.angle_beta   90.00
_cell.angle_gamma   90.00
#
_symmetry.space_group_name_H-M   'P 1'
#
loop_
_entity.id
_entity.type
_entity.pdbx_description
1 polymer ?
#
loop_
_entity_poly.entity_id
_entity_poly.type
_entity_poly.pdbx_seq_one_letter_code
_entity_poly.pdbx_strand_id
1 'polypeptide(L)'
;MLHYLRVKSAPALACSLALAVSIALASTAGAGISDNVKTETLPNGLKVLVLENHKAPVATFQIFYRVGSRNEQTGKTGLAHLLEHLMFRGTKKYQPEEIDQIIQENGGDLNAETSEDFTVYFENINRDHLDVPIGIEADRMANFEPKGFDSERAVVAEERRMRTEDSPADALDELSRAQAYIEHPYHWPTVGWMHDIQGLTLDDALAFHAVYYSPQNALIVAAGDFDADKVMKQISEQFGSIKNGPKPPPFDQIEPPQEGERRVILRHAANLPSFEESFHVPNLKNPDAYALEVLSEVLADGKSSRLYKDLVEDKRMVVGTSAGSNMLSFDPPLFTFSAQMRPGVKTEDVLTEVDQQIKELRDKPVTAEELQKAKNLEQAEFVYGQDSIFNEAMQLGIYEMLGDYKLIDQYLPSIDKVSAADVQRVAQKYLVKDNRTVAILEPTGLLPKQAGGGPSGGTLHRSMSFDEGGVR
;
A
#
# COMPACT_ATOMS: atom_id res chain seq x y z
N MET A 1 42.29 23.64 78.63
CA MET A 1 43.08 22.49 79.04
C MET A 1 42.90 21.41 77.99
N LEU A 2 43.89 21.29 77.11
CA LEU A 2 44.86 20.18 77.00
C LEU A 2 44.15 18.83 76.64
N HIS A 3 44.40 18.07 75.66
CA HIS A 3 45.71 17.70 75.10
C HIS A 3 45.57 17.20 73.63
N TYR A 4 46.51 17.51 72.78
CA TYR A 4 46.94 16.92 71.52
C TYR A 4 47.31 15.44 71.68
N LEU A 5 46.91 14.60 70.74
CA LEU A 5 47.77 13.48 70.32
C LEU A 5 47.63 13.22 68.81
N ARG A 6 48.71 13.50 68.07
CA ARG A 6 49.00 13.08 66.72
C ARG A 6 49.26 11.58 66.70
N VAL A 7 48.59 10.88 65.75
CA VAL A 7 49.09 9.57 65.33
C VAL A 7 49.31 9.60 63.83
N LYS A 8 50.44 9.07 63.47
CA LYS A 8 51.09 9.12 62.15
C LYS A 8 50.35 8.31 61.09
N SER A 9 50.40 8.83 59.84
CA SER A 9 50.00 8.21 58.60
C SER A 9 50.82 6.97 58.25
N ALA A 10 50.12 5.88 57.79
CA ALA A 10 50.69 4.82 56.98
C ALA A 10 49.87 4.70 55.68
N PRO A 11 50.47 4.52 54.52
CA PRO A 11 49.76 4.47 53.28
C PRO A 11 49.12 3.09 53.07
N ALA A 12 47.83 3.03 52.98
CA ALA A 12 47.11 1.84 52.54
C ALA A 12 47.08 1.80 51.02
N LEU A 13 47.68 0.75 50.49
CA LEU A 13 47.57 0.37 49.09
C LEU A 13 46.12 0.04 48.78
N ALA A 14 45.45 0.91 48.03
CA ALA A 14 44.13 0.61 47.48
C ALA A 14 44.30 -0.17 46.15
N CYS A 15 44.15 -1.49 46.22
CA CYS A 15 43.92 -2.32 45.03
C CYS A 15 42.54 -1.96 44.47
N SER A 16 42.53 -1.13 43.45
CA SER A 16 41.35 -0.89 42.62
C SER A 16 41.14 -2.08 41.68
N LEU A 17 40.30 -3.01 42.12
CA LEU A 17 39.76 -4.06 41.22
C LEU A 17 38.71 -3.40 40.33
N ALA A 18 39.15 -2.90 39.17
CA ALA A 18 38.23 -2.51 38.09
C ALA A 18 37.63 -3.77 37.51
N LEU A 19 36.44 -4.15 38.00
CA LEU A 19 35.60 -5.17 37.41
C LEU A 19 35.00 -4.55 36.13
N ALA A 20 35.68 -4.74 35.01
CA ALA A 20 35.13 -4.44 33.69
C ALA A 20 34.00 -5.46 33.42
N VAL A 21 32.78 -5.11 33.80
CA VAL A 21 31.57 -5.79 33.33
C VAL A 21 31.41 -5.36 31.87
N SER A 22 32.03 -6.11 30.98
CA SER A 22 31.68 -6.08 29.54
C SER A 22 30.28 -6.67 29.43
N ILE A 23 29.24 -5.83 29.50
CA ILE A 23 27.91 -6.18 29.01
C ILE A 23 28.09 -6.29 27.52
N ALA A 24 28.35 -7.51 27.04
CA ALA A 24 28.08 -7.86 25.67
C ALA A 24 26.56 -7.69 25.49
N LEU A 25 26.14 -6.55 24.99
CA LEU A 25 24.86 -6.42 24.29
C LEU A 25 24.96 -7.34 23.08
N ALA A 26 24.70 -8.64 23.33
CA ALA A 26 24.22 -9.49 22.27
C ALA A 26 22.92 -8.82 21.83
N SER A 27 22.98 -8.10 20.71
CA SER A 27 21.81 -7.80 19.92
C SER A 27 21.19 -9.15 19.63
N THR A 28 20.22 -9.57 20.42
CA THR A 28 19.25 -10.53 19.98
C THR A 28 18.60 -9.81 18.79
N ALA A 29 19.07 -10.08 17.58
CA ALA A 29 18.26 -9.85 16.41
C ALA A 29 16.94 -10.52 16.77
N GLY A 30 15.90 -9.75 17.03
CA GLY A 30 14.58 -10.29 17.24
C GLY A 30 14.31 -11.17 16.02
N ALA A 31 13.71 -12.34 16.20
CA ALA A 31 13.29 -13.16 15.09
C ALA A 31 12.45 -12.30 14.15
N GLY A 32 12.82 -12.27 12.87
CA GLY A 32 12.05 -11.55 11.86
C GLY A 32 10.65 -12.15 11.72
N ILE A 33 9.72 -11.40 11.18
CA ILE A 33 8.36 -11.91 10.92
C ILE A 33 8.46 -13.14 10.04
N SER A 34 9.35 -13.13 9.06
CA SER A 34 9.51 -14.22 8.10
C SER A 34 10.04 -15.52 8.71
N ASP A 35 10.70 -15.48 9.86
CA ASP A 35 11.32 -16.65 10.47
C ASP A 35 10.31 -17.72 10.91
N ASN A 36 9.07 -17.30 11.23
CA ASN A 36 8.00 -18.17 11.70
C ASN A 36 7.03 -18.59 10.58
N VAL A 37 7.29 -18.19 9.33
CA VAL A 37 6.42 -18.50 8.20
C VAL A 37 6.76 -19.89 7.65
N LYS A 38 5.78 -20.80 7.69
CA LYS A 38 5.84 -22.05 6.93
C LYS A 38 5.42 -21.78 5.49
N THR A 39 6.17 -22.34 4.53
CA THR A 39 5.88 -22.14 3.11
C THR A 39 5.84 -23.47 2.38
N GLU A 40 4.89 -23.62 1.45
CA GLU A 40 4.79 -24.77 0.54
C GLU A 40 4.37 -24.27 -0.84
N THR A 41 4.83 -24.97 -1.88
CA THR A 41 4.29 -24.79 -3.23
C THR A 41 3.61 -26.08 -3.62
N LEU A 42 2.32 -26.06 -3.83
CA LEU A 42 1.52 -27.21 -4.20
C LEU A 42 1.87 -27.72 -5.62
N PRO A 43 1.55 -28.97 -5.96
CA PRO A 43 1.86 -29.53 -7.28
C PRO A 43 1.28 -28.75 -8.47
N ASN A 44 0.18 -28.01 -8.27
CA ASN A 44 -0.42 -27.14 -9.27
C ASN A 44 0.18 -25.72 -9.35
N GLY A 45 1.24 -25.46 -8.55
CA GLY A 45 1.97 -24.19 -8.57
C GLY A 45 1.45 -23.12 -7.59
N LEU A 46 0.36 -23.39 -6.85
CA LEU A 46 -0.12 -22.49 -5.82
C LEU A 46 0.89 -22.41 -4.68
N LYS A 47 1.35 -21.19 -4.38
CA LYS A 47 2.21 -20.93 -3.23
C LYS A 47 1.35 -20.65 -2.01
N VAL A 48 1.77 -21.16 -0.86
CA VAL A 48 1.07 -21.01 0.42
C VAL A 48 2.07 -20.56 1.48
N LEU A 49 1.72 -19.49 2.21
CA LEU A 49 2.40 -19.03 3.41
C LEU A 49 1.47 -19.22 4.60
N VAL A 50 1.98 -19.77 5.69
CA VAL A 50 1.22 -19.98 6.91
C VAL A 50 2.00 -19.43 8.10
N LEU A 51 1.42 -18.48 8.83
CA LEU A 51 1.98 -17.83 10.02
C LEU A 51 1.16 -18.19 11.25
N GLU A 52 1.73 -19.02 12.13
CA GLU A 52 1.12 -19.35 13.41
C GLU A 52 1.36 -18.24 14.43
N ASN A 53 0.26 -17.66 14.97
CA ASN A 53 0.31 -16.55 15.91
C ASN A 53 -0.83 -16.68 16.94
N HIS A 54 -0.47 -16.97 18.19
CA HIS A 54 -1.40 -17.26 19.31
C HIS A 54 -1.76 -16.04 20.17
N LYS A 55 -1.54 -14.80 19.68
CA LYS A 55 -1.83 -13.58 20.45
C LYS A 55 -3.33 -13.35 20.68
N ALA A 56 -4.18 -13.78 19.75
CA ALA A 56 -5.63 -13.62 19.79
C ALA A 56 -6.33 -14.82 19.15
N PRO A 57 -7.57 -15.20 19.59
CA PRO A 57 -8.28 -16.36 19.06
C PRO A 57 -8.97 -16.09 17.71
N VAL A 58 -8.23 -15.52 16.77
CA VAL A 58 -8.69 -15.15 15.43
C VAL A 58 -7.73 -15.67 14.38
N ALA A 59 -8.23 -15.78 13.16
CA ALA A 59 -7.44 -16.10 11.98
C ALA A 59 -7.85 -15.21 10.81
N THR A 60 -6.89 -14.94 9.92
CA THR A 60 -7.14 -14.33 8.62
C THR A 60 -6.74 -15.32 7.53
N PHE A 61 -7.54 -15.40 6.48
CA PHE A 61 -7.25 -16.12 5.27
C PHE A 61 -7.25 -15.14 4.11
N GLN A 62 -6.16 -15.06 3.36
CA GLN A 62 -5.99 -14.12 2.27
C GLN A 62 -5.54 -14.86 1.03
N ILE A 63 -6.20 -14.61 -0.09
CA ILE A 63 -5.80 -15.14 -1.39
C ILE A 63 -5.51 -14.00 -2.36
N PHE A 64 -4.28 -13.94 -2.82
CA PHE A 64 -3.79 -12.95 -3.78
C PHE A 64 -3.74 -13.57 -5.17
N TYR A 65 -4.18 -12.83 -6.17
CA TYR A 65 -3.99 -13.14 -7.58
C TYR A 65 -3.05 -12.12 -8.20
N ARG A 66 -2.03 -12.57 -8.95
CA ARG A 66 -1.06 -11.69 -9.64
C ARG A 66 -1.70 -11.06 -10.86
N VAL A 67 -2.73 -10.26 -10.63
CA VAL A 67 -3.49 -9.56 -11.64
C VAL A 67 -4.16 -8.33 -11.03
N GLY A 68 -3.95 -7.19 -11.65
CA GLY A 68 -4.60 -5.92 -11.34
C GLY A 68 -4.87 -5.14 -12.62
N SER A 69 -5.16 -3.86 -12.50
CA SER A 69 -5.52 -3.04 -13.66
C SER A 69 -4.40 -2.97 -14.70
N ARG A 70 -3.14 -3.09 -14.33
CA ARG A 70 -2.01 -3.10 -15.29
C ARG A 70 -2.05 -4.27 -16.29
N ASN A 71 -2.78 -5.34 -15.99
CA ASN A 71 -2.91 -6.52 -16.84
C ASN A 71 -4.06 -6.42 -17.84
N GLU A 72 -4.79 -5.33 -17.81
CA GLU A 72 -5.90 -5.04 -18.70
C GLU A 72 -5.40 -4.59 -20.09
N GLN A 73 -6.34 -4.34 -21.00
CA GLN A 73 -6.05 -3.87 -22.33
C GLN A 73 -6.86 -2.59 -22.61
N THR A 74 -6.32 -1.73 -23.44
CA THR A 74 -7.05 -0.54 -23.94
C THR A 74 -8.41 -0.94 -24.49
N GLY A 75 -9.46 -0.26 -24.06
CA GLY A 75 -10.86 -0.56 -24.40
C GLY A 75 -11.52 -1.59 -23.49
N LYS A 76 -10.78 -2.11 -22.49
CA LYS A 76 -11.25 -3.09 -21.49
C LYS A 76 -10.77 -2.76 -20.08
N THR A 77 -10.51 -1.49 -19.80
CA THR A 77 -10.09 -1.04 -18.47
C THR A 77 -11.23 -1.15 -17.46
N GLY A 78 -10.89 -1.43 -16.19
CA GLY A 78 -11.85 -1.71 -15.12
C GLY A 78 -12.30 -3.18 -15.06
N LEU A 79 -11.74 -4.06 -15.90
CA LEU A 79 -12.13 -5.47 -15.94
C LEU A 79 -11.66 -6.23 -14.69
N ALA A 80 -10.47 -5.92 -14.16
CA ALA A 80 -9.96 -6.52 -12.92
C ALA A 80 -10.85 -6.16 -11.73
N HIS A 81 -11.22 -4.89 -11.60
CA HIS A 81 -12.10 -4.41 -10.54
C HIS A 81 -13.54 -4.94 -10.67
N LEU A 82 -14.09 -4.96 -11.90
CA LEU A 82 -15.41 -5.59 -12.13
C LEU A 82 -15.38 -7.08 -11.79
N LEU A 83 -14.28 -7.77 -12.08
CA LEU A 83 -14.14 -9.19 -11.71
C LEU A 83 -14.09 -9.38 -10.19
N GLU A 84 -13.45 -8.47 -9.45
CA GLU A 84 -13.51 -8.46 -7.98
C GLU A 84 -14.96 -8.47 -7.51
N HIS A 85 -15.81 -7.55 -7.98
CA HIS A 85 -17.24 -7.51 -7.65
C HIS A 85 -17.95 -8.81 -8.01
N LEU A 86 -17.69 -9.34 -9.20
CA LEU A 86 -18.32 -10.57 -9.68
C LEU A 86 -17.95 -11.80 -8.84
N MET A 87 -16.81 -11.83 -8.20
CA MET A 87 -16.40 -12.91 -7.30
C MET A 87 -17.29 -13.02 -6.07
N PHE A 88 -18.04 -11.97 -5.70
CA PHE A 88 -19.06 -12.00 -4.66
C PHE A 88 -20.47 -12.38 -5.17
N ARG A 89 -20.62 -12.55 -6.50
CA ARG A 89 -21.92 -12.79 -7.13
C ARG A 89 -22.21 -14.27 -7.39
N GLY A 90 -21.54 -15.15 -6.64
CA GLY A 90 -21.84 -16.57 -6.59
C GLY A 90 -20.92 -17.46 -7.42
N THR A 91 -21.10 -18.75 -7.21
CA THR A 91 -20.44 -19.84 -7.90
C THR A 91 -21.47 -20.86 -8.35
N LYS A 92 -21.02 -22.01 -8.83
CA LYS A 92 -21.96 -23.16 -9.07
C LYS A 92 -22.61 -23.64 -7.79
N LYS A 93 -21.94 -23.51 -6.64
CA LYS A 93 -22.37 -23.99 -5.34
C LYS A 93 -23.13 -22.90 -4.54
N TYR A 94 -22.62 -21.67 -4.55
CA TYR A 94 -23.12 -20.58 -3.73
C TYR A 94 -23.95 -19.60 -4.56
N GLN A 95 -25.07 -19.11 -3.99
CA GLN A 95 -25.84 -18.01 -4.55
C GLN A 95 -25.17 -16.65 -4.20
N PRO A 96 -25.51 -15.55 -4.92
CA PRO A 96 -25.13 -14.22 -4.50
C PRO A 96 -25.52 -13.96 -3.03
N GLU A 97 -24.67 -13.27 -2.28
CA GLU A 97 -24.85 -12.92 -0.86
C GLU A 97 -24.76 -14.11 0.14
N GLU A 98 -24.84 -15.37 -0.35
CA GLU A 98 -24.76 -16.55 0.51
C GLU A 98 -23.35 -16.71 1.13
N ILE A 99 -22.30 -16.35 0.40
CA ILE A 99 -20.92 -16.37 0.90
C ILE A 99 -20.75 -15.40 2.07
N ASP A 100 -21.20 -14.16 1.91
CA ASP A 100 -21.16 -13.14 2.94
C ASP A 100 -21.95 -13.57 4.19
N GLN A 101 -23.17 -14.11 3.99
CA GLN A 101 -23.99 -14.64 5.07
C GLN A 101 -23.28 -15.77 5.82
N ILE A 102 -22.66 -16.73 5.12
CA ILE A 102 -21.97 -17.86 5.76
C ILE A 102 -20.79 -17.36 6.61
N ILE A 103 -19.99 -16.42 6.10
CA ILE A 103 -18.87 -15.85 6.84
C ILE A 103 -19.36 -15.13 8.11
N GLN A 104 -20.42 -14.30 8.00
CA GLN A 104 -21.00 -13.58 9.13
C GLN A 104 -21.61 -14.53 10.17
N GLU A 105 -22.31 -15.59 9.76
CA GLU A 105 -22.87 -16.61 10.66
C GLU A 105 -21.79 -17.36 11.46
N ASN A 106 -20.55 -17.42 10.93
CA ASN A 106 -19.38 -17.98 11.61
C ASN A 106 -18.52 -16.91 12.34
N GLY A 107 -19.06 -15.70 12.51
CA GLY A 107 -18.45 -14.64 13.29
C GLY A 107 -17.28 -13.96 12.58
N GLY A 108 -17.26 -13.96 11.26
CA GLY A 108 -16.24 -13.35 10.42
C GLY A 108 -16.73 -12.14 9.63
N ASP A 109 -15.81 -11.52 8.95
CA ASP A 109 -16.02 -10.51 7.90
C ASP A 109 -15.16 -10.88 6.67
N LEU A 110 -15.60 -10.41 5.51
CA LEU A 110 -14.86 -10.59 4.26
C LEU A 110 -14.84 -9.29 3.46
N ASN A 111 -13.77 -9.13 2.69
CA ASN A 111 -13.68 -8.03 1.72
C ASN A 111 -12.67 -8.41 0.62
N ALA A 112 -12.46 -7.50 -0.34
CA ALA A 112 -11.45 -7.62 -1.37
C ALA A 112 -10.88 -6.25 -1.72
N GLU A 113 -9.75 -6.27 -2.43
CA GLU A 113 -9.11 -5.08 -2.96
C GLU A 113 -8.46 -5.40 -4.30
N THR A 114 -8.68 -4.54 -5.28
CA THR A 114 -7.96 -4.54 -6.56
C THR A 114 -7.06 -3.33 -6.64
N SER A 115 -5.77 -3.57 -6.83
CA SER A 115 -4.78 -2.55 -7.12
C SER A 115 -4.38 -2.55 -8.60
N GLU A 116 -3.37 -1.79 -8.95
CA GLU A 116 -2.76 -1.88 -10.27
C GLU A 116 -2.08 -3.24 -10.49
N ASP A 117 -1.56 -3.86 -9.43
CA ASP A 117 -0.61 -4.98 -9.50
C ASP A 117 -1.20 -6.34 -9.13
N PHE A 118 -2.15 -6.35 -8.21
CA PHE A 118 -2.77 -7.59 -7.71
C PHE A 118 -4.21 -7.35 -7.27
N THR A 119 -4.95 -8.45 -7.16
CA THR A 119 -6.26 -8.50 -6.50
C THR A 119 -6.16 -9.45 -5.32
N VAL A 120 -6.66 -9.05 -4.15
CA VAL A 120 -6.66 -9.87 -2.94
C VAL A 120 -8.08 -10.01 -2.39
N TYR A 121 -8.45 -11.22 -1.98
CA TYR A 121 -9.67 -11.50 -1.21
C TYR A 121 -9.22 -11.94 0.18
N PHE A 122 -9.94 -11.51 1.21
CA PHE A 122 -9.58 -11.82 2.58
C PHE A 122 -10.78 -11.98 3.49
N GLU A 123 -10.67 -12.92 4.39
CA GLU A 123 -11.61 -13.20 5.45
C GLU A 123 -10.92 -13.15 6.80
N ASN A 124 -11.51 -12.44 7.75
CA ASN A 124 -11.16 -12.48 9.15
C ASN A 124 -12.20 -13.27 9.90
N ILE A 125 -11.82 -14.28 10.67
CA ILE A 125 -12.76 -15.20 11.25
C ILE A 125 -12.28 -15.72 12.61
N ASN A 126 -13.20 -16.27 13.42
CA ASN A 126 -12.80 -17.03 14.59
C ASN A 126 -11.95 -18.24 14.17
N ARG A 127 -10.85 -18.50 14.87
CA ARG A 127 -9.91 -19.60 14.58
C ARG A 127 -10.57 -20.98 14.41
N ASP A 128 -11.68 -21.22 15.10
CA ASP A 128 -12.39 -22.51 15.08
C ASP A 128 -13.17 -22.74 13.77
N HIS A 129 -13.30 -21.71 12.94
CA HIS A 129 -14.07 -21.70 11.69
C HIS A 129 -13.22 -21.38 10.44
N LEU A 130 -11.87 -21.48 10.52
CA LEU A 130 -10.98 -21.21 9.39
C LEU A 130 -11.20 -22.13 8.17
N ASP A 131 -11.80 -23.30 8.38
CA ASP A 131 -12.20 -24.22 7.31
C ASP A 131 -13.25 -23.64 6.37
N VAL A 132 -14.05 -22.68 6.86
CA VAL A 132 -15.12 -22.04 6.09
C VAL A 132 -14.55 -21.21 4.94
N PRO A 133 -13.68 -20.18 5.17
CA PRO A 133 -13.09 -19.41 4.08
C PRO A 133 -12.20 -20.25 3.18
N ILE A 134 -11.43 -21.22 3.71
CA ILE A 134 -10.63 -22.14 2.88
C ILE A 134 -11.51 -22.87 1.85
N GLY A 135 -12.68 -23.37 2.28
CA GLY A 135 -13.60 -24.07 1.39
C GLY A 135 -14.31 -23.14 0.39
N ILE A 136 -14.65 -21.93 0.80
CA ILE A 136 -15.28 -20.91 -0.06
C ILE A 136 -14.31 -20.45 -1.15
N GLU A 137 -13.09 -20.09 -0.80
CA GLU A 137 -12.10 -19.59 -1.75
C GLU A 137 -11.66 -20.67 -2.76
N ALA A 138 -11.56 -21.92 -2.32
CA ALA A 138 -11.32 -23.04 -3.23
C ALA A 138 -12.45 -23.20 -4.25
N ASP A 139 -13.71 -23.04 -3.82
CA ASP A 139 -14.87 -23.12 -4.71
C ASP A 139 -14.94 -21.90 -5.66
N ARG A 140 -14.67 -20.68 -5.15
CA ARG A 140 -14.61 -19.45 -5.97
C ARG A 140 -13.58 -19.56 -7.08
N MET A 141 -12.38 -20.08 -6.78
CA MET A 141 -11.33 -20.31 -7.79
C MET A 141 -11.75 -21.38 -8.82
N ALA A 142 -12.39 -22.46 -8.38
CA ALA A 142 -12.65 -23.63 -9.24
C ALA A 142 -13.98 -23.55 -10.02
N ASN A 143 -14.99 -22.88 -9.48
CA ASN A 143 -16.38 -22.97 -9.89
C ASN A 143 -17.05 -21.61 -10.12
N PHE A 144 -16.26 -20.61 -10.51
CA PHE A 144 -16.75 -19.25 -10.80
C PHE A 144 -17.91 -19.28 -11.80
N GLU A 145 -19.05 -18.79 -11.40
CA GLU A 145 -20.27 -18.67 -12.21
C GLU A 145 -21.09 -17.48 -11.70
N PRO A 146 -20.65 -16.23 -12.02
CA PRO A 146 -21.25 -15.03 -11.44
C PRO A 146 -22.67 -14.81 -11.99
N LYS A 147 -23.53 -14.31 -11.13
CA LYS A 147 -24.90 -13.91 -11.47
C LYS A 147 -25.04 -12.40 -11.40
N GLY A 148 -25.90 -11.84 -12.25
CA GLY A 148 -26.17 -10.40 -12.21
C GLY A 148 -25.07 -9.52 -12.80
N PHE A 149 -24.35 -9.97 -13.83
CA PHE A 149 -23.27 -9.24 -14.48
C PHE A 149 -23.64 -7.79 -14.83
N ASP A 150 -24.78 -7.56 -15.50
CA ASP A 150 -25.20 -6.22 -15.90
C ASP A 150 -25.49 -5.30 -14.71
N SER A 151 -25.97 -5.88 -13.60
CA SER A 151 -26.18 -5.17 -12.34
C SER A 151 -24.85 -4.73 -11.73
N GLU A 152 -23.86 -5.63 -11.65
CA GLU A 152 -22.54 -5.32 -11.09
C GLU A 152 -21.79 -4.32 -11.94
N ARG A 153 -21.84 -4.45 -13.28
CA ARG A 153 -21.28 -3.45 -14.18
C ARG A 153 -21.88 -2.05 -13.95
N ALA A 154 -23.17 -1.97 -13.65
CA ALA A 154 -23.83 -0.71 -13.31
C ALA A 154 -23.38 -0.18 -11.94
N VAL A 155 -23.15 -1.06 -10.95
CA VAL A 155 -22.60 -0.70 -9.63
C VAL A 155 -21.19 -0.11 -9.80
N VAL A 156 -20.30 -0.77 -10.53
CA VAL A 156 -18.94 -0.27 -10.79
C VAL A 156 -18.96 1.07 -11.54
N ALA A 157 -19.87 1.25 -12.51
CA ALA A 157 -20.03 2.53 -13.20
C ALA A 157 -20.51 3.65 -12.24
N GLU A 158 -21.35 3.34 -11.26
CA GLU A 158 -21.78 4.30 -10.24
C GLU A 158 -20.68 4.58 -9.24
N GLU A 159 -19.93 3.58 -8.82
CA GLU A 159 -18.75 3.75 -7.97
C GLU A 159 -17.71 4.67 -8.61
N ARG A 160 -17.43 4.49 -9.92
CA ARG A 160 -16.58 5.42 -10.63
C ARG A 160 -17.08 6.86 -10.58
N ARG A 161 -18.40 7.08 -10.75
CA ARG A 161 -18.95 8.44 -10.61
C ARG A 161 -18.69 9.01 -9.23
N MET A 162 -19.02 8.26 -8.19
CA MET A 162 -18.89 8.73 -6.81
C MET A 162 -17.44 8.96 -6.40
N ARG A 163 -16.55 8.05 -6.77
CA ARG A 163 -15.14 8.08 -6.34
C ARG A 163 -14.26 8.96 -7.20
N THR A 164 -14.53 9.09 -8.49
CA THR A 164 -13.65 9.84 -9.39
C THR A 164 -14.35 11.08 -9.95
N GLU A 165 -15.51 10.93 -10.62
CA GLU A 165 -16.13 12.07 -11.32
C GLU A 165 -16.70 13.11 -10.36
N ASP A 166 -17.18 12.69 -9.17
CA ASP A 166 -17.71 13.59 -8.12
C ASP A 166 -16.65 13.99 -7.07
N SER A 167 -15.44 13.42 -7.14
CA SER A 167 -14.32 13.72 -6.25
C SER A 167 -13.26 14.54 -7.00
N PRO A 168 -13.10 15.84 -6.71
CA PRO A 168 -12.10 16.66 -7.39
C PRO A 168 -10.66 16.21 -7.15
N ALA A 169 -10.37 15.62 -5.98
CA ALA A 169 -9.04 15.13 -5.64
C ALA A 169 -8.70 13.87 -6.46
N ASP A 170 -9.61 12.89 -6.48
CA ASP A 170 -9.37 11.65 -7.22
C ASP A 170 -9.37 11.89 -8.75
N ALA A 171 -10.19 12.84 -9.24
CA ALA A 171 -10.13 13.27 -10.64
C ALA A 171 -8.80 13.96 -10.98
N LEU A 172 -8.17 14.65 -10.03
CA LEU A 172 -6.84 15.25 -10.21
C LEU A 172 -5.76 14.17 -10.25
N ASP A 173 -5.78 13.20 -9.33
CA ASP A 173 -4.83 12.07 -9.30
C ASP A 173 -4.93 11.26 -10.60
N GLU A 174 -6.15 10.89 -11.02
CA GLU A 174 -6.36 10.18 -12.30
C GLU A 174 -5.74 10.94 -13.48
N LEU A 175 -5.97 12.25 -13.56
CA LEU A 175 -5.40 13.07 -14.63
C LEU A 175 -3.88 13.22 -14.52
N SER A 176 -3.35 13.32 -13.29
CA SER A 176 -1.92 13.36 -12.98
C SER A 176 -1.23 12.10 -13.47
N ARG A 177 -1.74 10.93 -13.09
CA ARG A 177 -1.22 9.61 -13.51
C ARG A 177 -1.32 9.40 -15.01
N ALA A 178 -2.48 9.72 -15.61
CA ALA A 178 -2.67 9.63 -17.07
C ALA A 178 -1.72 10.53 -17.85
N GLN A 179 -1.23 11.62 -17.27
CA GLN A 179 -0.25 12.50 -17.86
C GLN A 179 1.19 12.05 -17.58
N ALA A 180 1.45 11.46 -16.41
CA ALA A 180 2.78 11.01 -16.00
C ALA A 180 3.22 9.76 -16.78
N TYR A 181 2.35 8.80 -17.01
CA TYR A 181 2.65 7.58 -17.77
C TYR A 181 2.15 7.68 -19.20
N ILE A 182 3.00 7.35 -20.18
CA ILE A 182 2.67 7.37 -21.62
C ILE A 182 2.39 5.96 -22.14
N GLU A 183 3.23 5.00 -21.78
CA GLU A 183 3.14 3.62 -22.28
C GLU A 183 2.75 2.63 -21.18
N HIS A 184 3.16 2.88 -19.94
CA HIS A 184 2.91 1.95 -18.83
C HIS A 184 1.44 1.98 -18.41
N PRO A 185 0.78 0.83 -18.20
CA PRO A 185 -0.64 0.74 -17.81
C PRO A 185 -1.01 1.41 -16.48
N TYR A 186 -0.06 1.87 -15.68
CA TYR A 186 -0.36 2.70 -14.52
C TYR A 186 -0.99 4.05 -14.87
N HIS A 187 -1.13 4.38 -16.17
CA HIS A 187 -1.82 5.59 -16.61
C HIS A 187 -3.34 5.52 -16.55
N TRP A 188 -3.96 4.35 -16.51
CA TRP A 188 -5.41 4.25 -16.36
C TRP A 188 -5.83 3.94 -14.91
N PRO A 189 -7.02 4.38 -14.50
CA PRO A 189 -7.50 4.13 -13.15
C PRO A 189 -7.84 2.65 -12.95
N THR A 190 -7.66 2.16 -11.73
CA THR A 190 -8.00 0.78 -11.36
C THR A 190 -9.48 0.47 -11.59
N VAL A 191 -10.36 1.44 -11.32
CA VAL A 191 -11.80 1.31 -11.60
C VAL A 191 -12.12 1.25 -13.10
N GLY A 192 -11.19 1.67 -13.97
CA GLY A 192 -11.34 1.73 -15.42
C GLY A 192 -11.99 3.02 -15.94
N TRP A 193 -11.84 3.28 -17.24
CA TRP A 193 -12.53 4.38 -17.90
C TRP A 193 -14.02 4.10 -18.05
N MET A 194 -14.89 5.09 -17.83
CA MET A 194 -16.35 4.94 -17.90
C MET A 194 -16.83 4.28 -19.20
N HIS A 195 -16.26 4.68 -20.34
CA HIS A 195 -16.61 4.13 -21.65
C HIS A 195 -16.29 2.63 -21.74
N ASP A 196 -15.13 2.24 -21.22
CA ASP A 196 -14.69 0.85 -21.21
C ASP A 196 -15.57 0.01 -20.31
N ILE A 197 -15.83 0.47 -19.07
CA ILE A 197 -16.72 -0.19 -18.10
C ILE A 197 -18.09 -0.50 -18.75
N GLN A 198 -18.67 0.50 -19.42
CA GLN A 198 -19.97 0.34 -20.09
C GLN A 198 -19.92 -0.67 -21.25
N GLY A 199 -18.74 -0.85 -21.86
CA GLY A 199 -18.50 -1.76 -22.97
C GLY A 199 -18.11 -3.18 -22.55
N LEU A 200 -17.79 -3.44 -21.28
CA LEU A 200 -17.43 -4.77 -20.78
C LEU A 200 -18.56 -5.77 -20.95
N THR A 201 -18.22 -7.02 -21.25
CA THR A 201 -19.15 -8.14 -21.40
C THR A 201 -18.85 -9.26 -20.41
N LEU A 202 -19.82 -10.12 -20.16
CA LEU A 202 -19.62 -11.32 -19.34
C LEU A 202 -18.52 -12.23 -19.91
N ASP A 203 -18.45 -12.35 -21.23
CA ASP A 203 -17.41 -13.16 -21.91
C ASP A 203 -16.00 -12.59 -21.64
N ASP A 204 -15.85 -11.26 -21.57
CA ASP A 204 -14.58 -10.62 -21.19
C ASP A 204 -14.18 -11.02 -19.76
N ALA A 205 -15.11 -10.95 -18.82
CA ALA A 205 -14.87 -11.30 -17.42
C ALA A 205 -14.53 -12.80 -17.27
N LEU A 206 -15.27 -13.69 -17.94
CA LEU A 206 -14.99 -15.13 -17.91
C LEU A 206 -13.63 -15.47 -18.53
N ALA A 207 -13.26 -14.82 -19.63
CA ALA A 207 -11.97 -15.01 -20.29
C ALA A 207 -10.82 -14.51 -19.40
N PHE A 208 -10.99 -13.38 -18.74
CA PHE A 208 -10.01 -12.80 -17.82
C PHE A 208 -9.83 -13.68 -16.58
N HIS A 209 -10.93 -14.12 -15.96
CA HIS A 209 -10.90 -15.08 -14.85
C HIS A 209 -10.15 -16.37 -15.24
N ALA A 210 -10.48 -16.96 -16.37
CA ALA A 210 -9.86 -18.21 -16.81
C ALA A 210 -8.33 -18.14 -16.96
N VAL A 211 -7.80 -16.96 -17.30
CA VAL A 211 -6.35 -16.72 -17.44
C VAL A 211 -5.68 -16.45 -16.11
N TYR A 212 -6.26 -15.55 -15.30
CA TYR A 212 -5.57 -15.01 -14.14
C TYR A 212 -5.94 -15.64 -12.81
N TYR A 213 -7.16 -16.20 -12.66
CA TYR A 213 -7.66 -16.78 -11.42
C TYR A 213 -7.43 -18.29 -11.37
N SER A 214 -6.16 -18.66 -11.26
CA SER A 214 -5.75 -20.06 -11.23
C SER A 214 -4.59 -20.28 -10.26
N PRO A 215 -4.38 -21.53 -9.76
CA PRO A 215 -3.38 -21.84 -8.76
C PRO A 215 -1.97 -21.32 -9.07
N GLN A 216 -1.51 -21.46 -10.32
CA GLN A 216 -0.16 -21.01 -10.72
C GLN A 216 0.05 -19.50 -10.66
N ASN A 217 -1.02 -18.70 -10.56
CA ASN A 217 -1.00 -17.24 -10.52
C ASN A 217 -1.46 -16.70 -9.17
N ALA A 218 -1.71 -17.58 -8.19
CA ALA A 218 -2.23 -17.24 -6.88
C ALA A 218 -1.20 -17.46 -5.76
N LEU A 219 -1.41 -16.77 -4.65
CA LEU A 219 -0.72 -16.93 -3.39
C LEU A 219 -1.76 -16.98 -2.28
N ILE A 220 -1.65 -17.94 -1.37
CA ILE A 220 -2.43 -17.95 -0.13
C ILE A 220 -1.54 -17.53 1.02
N VAL A 221 -2.05 -16.65 1.89
CA VAL A 221 -1.47 -16.32 3.19
C VAL A 221 -2.52 -16.59 4.26
N ALA A 222 -2.23 -17.50 5.17
CA ALA A 222 -3.08 -17.75 6.35
C ALA A 222 -2.29 -17.40 7.61
N ALA A 223 -2.85 -16.56 8.47
CA ALA A 223 -2.22 -16.20 9.73
C ALA A 223 -3.22 -16.26 10.89
N GLY A 224 -2.77 -16.70 12.08
CA GLY A 224 -3.66 -16.74 13.24
C GLY A 224 -3.37 -17.83 14.26
N ASP A 225 -4.33 -18.00 15.17
CA ASP A 225 -4.25 -18.93 16.29
C ASP A 225 -4.69 -20.35 15.87
N PHE A 226 -3.78 -21.07 15.22
CA PHE A 226 -4.01 -22.42 14.74
C PHE A 226 -2.70 -23.21 14.66
N ASP A 227 -2.81 -24.49 14.40
CA ASP A 227 -1.67 -25.39 14.08
C ASP A 227 -1.35 -25.26 12.58
N ALA A 228 -0.19 -24.74 12.25
CA ALA A 228 0.20 -24.45 10.88
C ALA A 228 0.28 -25.69 9.98
N ASP A 229 0.66 -26.87 10.51
CA ASP A 229 0.71 -28.11 9.74
C ASP A 229 -0.69 -28.59 9.35
N LYS A 230 -1.67 -28.44 10.23
CA LYS A 230 -3.06 -28.77 9.94
C LYS A 230 -3.66 -27.86 8.89
N VAL A 231 -3.44 -26.52 9.04
CA VAL A 231 -3.95 -25.54 8.06
C VAL A 231 -3.30 -25.75 6.69
N MET A 232 -1.99 -25.96 6.61
CA MET A 232 -1.28 -26.27 5.37
C MET A 232 -1.85 -27.52 4.69
N LYS A 233 -2.09 -28.58 5.46
CA LYS A 233 -2.70 -29.81 4.95
C LYS A 233 -4.11 -29.55 4.41
N GLN A 234 -4.93 -28.81 5.14
CA GLN A 234 -6.29 -28.48 4.75
C GLN A 234 -6.35 -27.67 3.45
N ILE A 235 -5.48 -26.64 3.33
CA ILE A 235 -5.31 -25.88 2.08
C ILE A 235 -4.89 -26.79 0.93
N SER A 236 -3.92 -27.69 1.16
CA SER A 236 -3.45 -28.61 0.14
C SER A 236 -4.56 -29.60 -0.32
N GLU A 237 -5.41 -30.07 0.59
CA GLU A 237 -6.55 -30.93 0.27
C GLU A 237 -7.62 -30.21 -0.55
N GLN A 238 -7.91 -28.94 -0.27
CA GLN A 238 -8.95 -28.16 -0.95
C GLN A 238 -8.47 -27.61 -2.31
N PHE A 239 -7.24 -27.08 -2.37
CA PHE A 239 -6.75 -26.40 -3.56
C PHE A 239 -5.89 -27.30 -4.48
N GLY A 240 -5.27 -28.34 -3.95
CA GLY A 240 -4.27 -29.13 -4.68
C GLY A 240 -4.76 -29.83 -5.95
N SER A 241 -6.08 -30.11 -6.05
CA SER A 241 -6.69 -30.73 -7.23
C SER A 241 -7.21 -29.72 -8.26
N ILE A 242 -7.22 -28.43 -7.95
CA ILE A 242 -7.70 -27.38 -8.87
C ILE A 242 -6.73 -27.28 -10.03
N LYS A 243 -7.26 -27.31 -11.25
CA LYS A 243 -6.49 -27.26 -12.47
C LYS A 243 -6.12 -25.82 -12.82
N ASN A 244 -4.93 -25.64 -13.36
CA ASN A 244 -4.52 -24.37 -13.92
C ASN A 244 -5.31 -24.03 -15.20
N GLY A 245 -5.60 -22.75 -15.36
CA GLY A 245 -5.99 -22.16 -16.62
C GLY A 245 -4.80 -21.96 -17.58
N PRO A 246 -5.01 -21.23 -18.68
CA PRO A 246 -3.91 -20.77 -19.53
C PRO A 246 -2.87 -20.00 -18.72
N LYS A 247 -1.60 -20.09 -19.11
CA LYS A 247 -0.55 -19.28 -18.45
C LYS A 247 -0.80 -17.79 -18.78
N PRO A 248 -0.80 -16.91 -17.76
CA PRO A 248 -0.88 -15.48 -18.00
C PRO A 248 0.21 -15.01 -18.98
N PRO A 249 -0.11 -14.06 -19.88
CA PRO A 249 0.89 -13.48 -20.77
C PRO A 249 1.99 -12.79 -19.96
N PRO A 250 3.26 -12.77 -20.45
CA PRO A 250 4.29 -12.00 -19.79
C PRO A 250 3.94 -10.51 -19.86
N PHE A 251 4.24 -9.80 -18.78
CA PHE A 251 4.14 -8.34 -18.73
C PHE A 251 5.52 -7.76 -19.09
N ASP A 252 5.58 -6.95 -20.16
CA ASP A 252 6.83 -6.41 -20.70
C ASP A 252 6.73 -4.91 -21.08
N GLN A 253 5.65 -4.24 -20.64
CA GLN A 253 5.47 -2.81 -20.86
C GLN A 253 6.34 -2.00 -19.91
N ILE A 254 7.13 -1.09 -20.46
CA ILE A 254 8.10 -0.26 -19.70
C ILE A 254 7.82 1.19 -20.04
N GLU A 255 7.66 2.02 -19.00
CA GLU A 255 7.57 3.47 -19.19
C GLU A 255 8.90 4.03 -19.70
N PRO A 256 8.92 4.77 -20.81
CA PRO A 256 10.13 5.43 -21.28
C PRO A 256 10.53 6.55 -20.32
N PRO A 257 11.83 6.88 -20.21
CA PRO A 257 12.30 8.00 -19.40
C PRO A 257 11.60 9.31 -19.81
N GLN A 258 11.16 10.06 -18.82
CA GLN A 258 10.63 11.40 -19.05
C GLN A 258 11.78 12.39 -19.30
N GLU A 259 11.72 13.14 -20.42
CA GLU A 259 12.75 14.09 -20.86
C GLU A 259 12.25 15.54 -20.90
N GLY A 260 11.31 15.90 -20.02
CA GLY A 260 10.77 17.26 -19.93
C GLY A 260 9.55 17.34 -19.04
N GLU A 261 9.34 18.50 -18.42
CA GLU A 261 8.18 18.76 -17.58
C GLU A 261 6.88 18.58 -18.36
N ARG A 262 5.93 17.87 -17.76
CA ARG A 262 4.55 17.76 -18.23
C ARG A 262 3.66 18.58 -17.31
N ARG A 263 2.66 19.25 -17.87
CA ARG A 263 1.72 20.07 -17.08
C ARG A 263 0.30 19.93 -17.61
N VAL A 264 -0.65 19.75 -16.70
CA VAL A 264 -2.07 19.64 -17.03
C VAL A 264 -2.93 20.40 -16.04
N ILE A 265 -4.06 20.93 -16.51
CA ILE A 265 -5.02 21.68 -15.69
C ILE A 265 -6.37 20.98 -15.76
N LEU A 266 -6.88 20.59 -14.60
CA LEU A 266 -8.24 20.11 -14.40
C LEU A 266 -9.13 21.29 -13.96
N ARG A 267 -10.18 21.57 -14.74
CA ARG A 267 -11.26 22.49 -14.34
C ARG A 267 -12.45 21.70 -13.85
N HIS A 268 -12.66 21.72 -12.54
CA HIS A 268 -13.69 20.91 -11.90
C HIS A 268 -14.41 21.71 -10.79
N ALA A 269 -15.63 21.30 -10.44
CA ALA A 269 -16.30 21.85 -9.27
C ALA A 269 -15.53 21.45 -8.00
N ALA A 270 -15.03 22.41 -7.24
CA ALA A 270 -14.25 22.17 -6.04
C ALA A 270 -14.34 23.36 -5.08
N ASN A 271 -14.14 23.11 -3.79
CA ASN A 271 -14.14 24.16 -2.79
C ASN A 271 -12.84 24.96 -2.75
N LEU A 272 -11.73 24.29 -3.00
CA LEU A 272 -10.38 24.84 -2.95
C LEU A 272 -9.55 24.34 -4.15
N PRO A 273 -8.62 25.15 -4.65
CA PRO A 273 -7.64 24.65 -5.62
C PRO A 273 -6.66 23.69 -4.94
N SER A 274 -6.15 22.74 -5.71
CA SER A 274 -5.10 21.80 -5.31
C SER A 274 -4.15 21.53 -6.46
N PHE A 275 -3.01 20.93 -6.17
CA PHE A 275 -2.12 20.43 -7.20
C PHE A 275 -1.41 19.16 -6.73
N GLU A 276 -0.90 18.44 -7.69
CA GLU A 276 0.03 17.33 -7.54
C GLU A 276 1.27 17.57 -8.37
N GLU A 277 2.41 17.23 -7.82
CA GLU A 277 3.70 17.26 -8.46
C GLU A 277 4.34 15.88 -8.33
N SER A 278 4.45 15.17 -9.44
CA SER A 278 4.84 13.75 -9.48
C SER A 278 6.15 13.56 -10.24
N PHE A 279 6.95 12.60 -9.76
CA PHE A 279 8.25 12.25 -10.32
C PHE A 279 8.37 10.73 -10.43
N HIS A 280 8.85 10.21 -11.55
CA HIS A 280 9.15 8.78 -11.68
C HIS A 280 10.29 8.38 -10.75
N VAL A 281 10.07 7.35 -9.94
CA VAL A 281 11.05 6.85 -8.97
C VAL A 281 11.11 5.31 -9.03
N PRO A 282 12.18 4.68 -8.53
CA PRO A 282 12.24 3.23 -8.47
C PRO A 282 11.41 2.65 -7.33
N ASN A 283 11.01 1.38 -7.49
CA ASN A 283 10.38 0.57 -6.46
C ASN A 283 11.40 -0.15 -5.55
N LEU A 284 10.91 -1.02 -4.64
CA LEU A 284 11.70 -1.79 -3.66
C LEU A 284 12.89 -2.57 -4.26
N LYS A 285 12.84 -2.92 -5.55
CA LYS A 285 13.95 -3.63 -6.23
C LYS A 285 15.23 -2.79 -6.35
N ASN A 286 15.15 -1.49 -6.06
CA ASN A 286 16.27 -0.57 -6.07
C ASN A 286 16.49 0.04 -4.67
N PRO A 287 17.73 0.03 -4.14
CA PRO A 287 18.01 0.57 -2.80
C PRO A 287 17.72 2.08 -2.66
N ASP A 288 17.57 2.82 -3.75
CA ASP A 288 17.16 4.24 -3.71
C ASP A 288 15.75 4.41 -3.14
N ALA A 289 14.88 3.39 -3.21
CA ALA A 289 13.52 3.43 -2.67
C ALA A 289 13.52 3.76 -1.16
N TYR A 290 14.38 3.13 -0.37
CA TYR A 290 14.47 3.42 1.07
C TYR A 290 14.92 4.85 1.38
N ALA A 291 15.78 5.43 0.54
CA ALA A 291 16.18 6.83 0.70
C ALA A 291 15.07 7.81 0.30
N LEU A 292 14.18 7.40 -0.61
CA LEU A 292 12.99 8.16 -1.00
C LEU A 292 11.93 8.13 0.11
N GLU A 293 11.73 7.02 0.83
CA GLU A 293 10.87 6.96 2.02
C GLU A 293 11.35 7.95 3.09
N VAL A 294 12.63 7.89 3.45
CA VAL A 294 13.23 8.85 4.41
C VAL A 294 13.12 10.29 3.90
N LEU A 295 13.20 10.52 2.59
CA LEU A 295 13.05 11.85 2.00
C LEU A 295 11.61 12.36 2.15
N SER A 296 10.59 11.50 1.96
CA SER A 296 9.17 11.88 2.11
C SER A 296 8.88 12.39 3.51
N GLU A 297 9.37 11.70 4.53
CA GLU A 297 9.26 12.07 5.94
C GLU A 297 9.91 13.45 6.25
N VAL A 298 11.06 13.70 5.67
CA VAL A 298 11.73 15.00 5.85
C VAL A 298 10.97 16.12 5.13
N LEU A 299 10.46 15.83 3.92
CA LEU A 299 9.92 16.85 3.02
C LEU A 299 8.51 17.27 3.41
N ALA A 300 7.58 16.33 3.54
CA ALA A 300 6.16 16.66 3.61
C ALA A 300 5.32 15.82 4.56
N ASP A 301 5.81 14.70 5.05
CA ASP A 301 5.01 13.86 5.93
C ASP A 301 5.09 14.32 7.39
N GLY A 302 3.94 14.28 8.06
CA GLY A 302 3.79 14.71 9.44
C GLY A 302 3.98 16.21 9.69
N LYS A 303 3.48 16.69 10.84
CA LYS A 303 3.48 18.11 11.23
C LYS A 303 4.87 18.72 11.43
N SER A 304 5.89 17.92 11.50
CA SER A 304 7.26 18.38 11.73
C SER A 304 8.13 18.39 10.47
N SER A 305 7.55 18.03 9.31
CA SER A 305 8.20 18.10 8.01
C SER A 305 8.47 19.54 7.54
N ARG A 306 9.35 19.69 6.56
CA ARG A 306 9.74 21.02 6.07
C ARG A 306 8.58 21.77 5.45
N LEU A 307 7.85 21.13 4.55
CA LEU A 307 6.74 21.77 3.82
C LEU A 307 5.54 22.01 4.73
N TYR A 308 5.25 21.14 5.71
CA TYR A 308 4.18 21.40 6.65
C TYR A 308 4.47 22.65 7.49
N LYS A 309 5.67 22.77 8.06
CA LYS A 309 6.06 23.95 8.82
C LYS A 309 6.03 25.22 7.98
N ASP A 310 6.64 25.18 6.80
CA ASP A 310 6.74 26.36 5.94
C ASP A 310 5.38 26.79 5.38
N LEU A 311 4.64 25.86 4.75
CA LEU A 311 3.43 26.19 4.00
C LEU A 311 2.15 26.20 4.85
N VAL A 312 2.05 25.33 5.88
CA VAL A 312 0.83 25.22 6.70
C VAL A 312 0.90 26.14 7.92
N GLU A 313 2.02 26.10 8.67
CA GLU A 313 2.15 26.83 9.94
C GLU A 313 2.61 28.28 9.74
N ASP A 314 3.74 28.50 9.06
CA ASP A 314 4.39 29.81 8.96
C ASP A 314 3.72 30.68 7.90
N LYS A 315 3.72 30.28 6.64
CA LYS A 315 3.18 31.08 5.52
C LYS A 315 1.66 30.97 5.39
N ARG A 316 1.06 29.90 5.92
CA ARG A 316 -0.39 29.63 5.87
C ARG A 316 -0.96 29.68 4.46
N MET A 317 -0.22 29.14 3.51
CA MET A 317 -0.60 29.12 2.10
C MET A 317 -1.49 27.92 1.77
N VAL A 318 -1.31 26.80 2.47
CA VAL A 318 -2.06 25.55 2.22
C VAL A 318 -2.80 25.07 3.46
N VAL A 319 -3.74 24.15 3.27
CA VAL A 319 -4.50 23.50 4.34
C VAL A 319 -3.74 22.29 4.87
N GLY A 320 -3.08 21.57 3.98
CA GLY A 320 -2.27 20.38 4.26
C GLY A 320 -1.32 20.10 3.11
N THR A 321 -0.34 19.25 3.39
CA THR A 321 0.66 18.75 2.45
C THR A 321 0.82 17.24 2.66
N SER A 322 1.14 16.52 1.60
CA SER A 322 1.62 15.13 1.67
C SER A 322 2.68 14.88 0.61
N ALA A 323 3.55 13.91 0.84
CA ALA A 323 4.45 13.38 -0.18
C ALA A 323 4.71 11.89 0.10
N GLY A 324 4.93 11.13 -0.95
CA GLY A 324 5.25 9.69 -0.82
C GLY A 324 5.31 8.99 -2.16
N SER A 325 5.68 7.73 -2.10
CA SER A 325 5.65 6.81 -3.23
C SER A 325 5.26 5.41 -2.76
N ASN A 326 4.57 4.64 -3.59
CA ASN A 326 4.33 3.23 -3.28
C ASN A 326 5.55 2.39 -3.69
N MET A 327 6.55 2.29 -2.81
CA MET A 327 7.74 1.47 -3.08
C MET A 327 7.43 -0.02 -3.25
N LEU A 328 6.27 -0.50 -2.78
CA LEU A 328 5.84 -1.90 -2.88
C LEU A 328 5.10 -2.21 -4.19
N SER A 329 5.07 -1.29 -5.14
CA SER A 329 4.55 -1.54 -6.49
C SER A 329 5.45 -2.49 -7.30
N PHE A 330 4.87 -3.21 -8.28
CA PHE A 330 5.63 -4.17 -9.09
C PHE A 330 6.55 -3.49 -10.10
N ASP A 331 6.13 -2.33 -10.60
CA ASP A 331 6.89 -1.49 -11.53
C ASP A 331 7.17 -0.11 -10.92
N PRO A 332 8.09 0.68 -11.49
CA PRO A 332 8.48 1.98 -10.96
C PRO A 332 7.29 2.93 -10.74
N PRO A 333 7.04 3.38 -9.50
CA PRO A 333 5.92 4.26 -9.16
C PRO A 333 6.26 5.73 -9.39
N LEU A 334 5.31 6.59 -9.02
CA LEU A 334 5.51 8.02 -8.86
C LEU A 334 5.78 8.36 -7.39
N PHE A 335 6.73 9.26 -7.15
CA PHE A 335 6.81 10.03 -5.93
C PHE A 335 5.97 11.28 -6.14
N THR A 336 4.87 11.38 -5.41
CA THR A 336 3.90 12.47 -5.58
C THR A 336 3.90 13.37 -4.36
N PHE A 337 4.05 14.67 -4.59
CA PHE A 337 3.78 15.71 -3.62
C PHE A 337 2.42 16.33 -3.94
N SER A 338 1.57 16.51 -2.92
CA SER A 338 0.27 17.17 -3.08
C SER A 338 0.03 18.25 -2.04
N ALA A 339 -0.72 19.29 -2.43
CA ALA A 339 -1.17 20.33 -1.51
C ALA A 339 -2.51 20.94 -1.95
N GLN A 340 -3.31 21.33 -0.94
CA GLN A 340 -4.57 22.05 -1.14
C GLN A 340 -4.40 23.49 -0.67
N MET A 341 -4.59 24.47 -1.58
CA MET A 341 -4.37 25.88 -1.29
C MET A 341 -5.51 26.50 -0.46
N ARG A 342 -5.16 27.48 0.36
CA ARG A 342 -6.16 28.33 1.03
C ARG A 342 -6.79 29.33 0.06
N PRO A 343 -8.00 29.83 0.35
CA PRO A 343 -8.66 30.82 -0.51
C PRO A 343 -7.77 32.04 -0.80
N GLY A 344 -7.64 32.38 -2.08
CA GLY A 344 -6.87 33.54 -2.54
C GLY A 344 -5.37 33.30 -2.73
N VAL A 345 -4.86 32.12 -2.39
CA VAL A 345 -3.47 31.72 -2.67
C VAL A 345 -3.38 31.21 -4.11
N LYS A 346 -2.35 31.64 -4.83
CA LYS A 346 -2.08 31.16 -6.18
C LYS A 346 -1.25 29.89 -6.16
N THR A 347 -1.60 28.94 -6.99
CA THR A 347 -0.87 27.66 -7.12
C THR A 347 0.61 27.88 -7.44
N GLU A 348 0.93 28.83 -8.32
CA GLU A 348 2.31 29.13 -8.72
C GLU A 348 3.19 29.65 -7.55
N ASP A 349 2.59 30.36 -6.60
CA ASP A 349 3.31 30.84 -5.41
C ASP A 349 3.68 29.63 -4.52
N VAL A 350 2.77 28.64 -4.37
CA VAL A 350 3.03 27.41 -3.59
C VAL A 350 4.06 26.53 -4.30
N LEU A 351 3.91 26.32 -5.61
CA LEU A 351 4.90 25.56 -6.42
C LEU A 351 6.30 26.17 -6.29
N THR A 352 6.42 27.50 -6.25
CA THR A 352 7.72 28.17 -6.06
C THR A 352 8.36 27.81 -4.72
N GLU A 353 7.55 27.73 -3.66
CA GLU A 353 8.06 27.34 -2.33
C GLU A 353 8.43 25.85 -2.27
N VAL A 354 7.66 24.98 -2.91
CA VAL A 354 7.98 23.56 -3.03
C VAL A 354 9.30 23.39 -3.78
N ASP A 355 9.44 24.06 -4.93
CA ASP A 355 10.69 24.06 -5.72
C ASP A 355 11.90 24.54 -4.89
N GLN A 356 11.69 25.53 -4.00
CA GLN A 356 12.75 26.00 -3.12
C GLN A 356 13.16 24.94 -2.09
N GLN A 357 12.22 24.23 -1.47
CA GLN A 357 12.51 23.16 -0.52
C GLN A 357 13.19 21.96 -1.20
N ILE A 358 12.72 21.57 -2.39
CA ILE A 358 13.38 20.54 -3.20
C ILE A 358 14.81 20.97 -3.56
N LYS A 359 14.99 22.22 -3.96
CA LYS A 359 16.33 22.78 -4.24
C LYS A 359 17.25 22.71 -3.04
N GLU A 360 16.77 23.03 -1.84
CA GLU A 360 17.55 22.93 -0.61
C GLU A 360 17.99 21.50 -0.30
N LEU A 361 17.10 20.51 -0.49
CA LEU A 361 17.42 19.09 -0.35
C LEU A 361 18.48 18.61 -1.37
N ARG A 362 18.46 19.18 -2.57
CA ARG A 362 19.46 18.88 -3.62
C ARG A 362 20.81 19.56 -3.34
N ASP A 363 20.80 20.76 -2.80
CA ASP A 363 22.03 21.57 -2.61
C ASP A 363 22.76 21.20 -1.31
N LYS A 364 22.02 20.76 -0.27
CA LYS A 364 22.58 20.51 1.06
C LYS A 364 22.02 19.20 1.63
N PRO A 365 22.87 18.40 2.29
CA PRO A 365 22.38 17.24 3.02
C PRO A 365 21.44 17.67 4.16
N VAL A 366 20.49 16.81 4.51
CA VAL A 366 19.62 16.96 5.67
C VAL A 366 20.45 16.95 6.95
N THR A 367 19.97 17.60 8.02
CA THR A 367 20.65 17.58 9.32
C THR A 367 20.58 16.19 9.95
N ALA A 368 21.49 15.90 10.88
CA ALA A 368 21.46 14.65 11.62
C ALA A 368 20.17 14.46 12.44
N GLU A 369 19.58 15.57 12.93
CA GLU A 369 18.34 15.56 13.67
C GLU A 369 17.15 15.23 12.76
N GLU A 370 17.03 15.87 11.59
CA GLU A 370 15.99 15.57 10.59
C GLU A 370 16.06 14.12 10.14
N LEU A 371 17.26 13.63 9.81
CA LEU A 371 17.47 12.25 9.38
C LEU A 371 17.05 11.25 10.46
N GLN A 372 17.49 11.45 11.71
CA GLN A 372 17.17 10.53 12.79
C GLN A 372 15.67 10.53 13.11
N LYS A 373 15.03 11.72 13.05
CA LYS A 373 13.59 11.83 13.25
C LYS A 373 12.82 11.08 12.16
N ALA A 374 13.15 11.28 10.89
CA ALA A 374 12.52 10.59 9.77
C ALA A 374 12.63 9.07 9.93
N LYS A 375 13.82 8.54 10.22
CA LYS A 375 14.01 7.12 10.49
C LYS A 375 13.18 6.59 11.66
N ASN A 376 13.05 7.36 12.73
CA ASN A 376 12.24 6.96 13.88
C ASN A 376 10.75 6.91 13.55
N LEU A 377 10.25 7.79 12.68
CA LEU A 377 8.87 7.79 12.19
C LEU A 377 8.63 6.56 11.33
N GLU A 378 9.47 6.29 10.35
CA GLU A 378 9.42 5.09 9.52
C GLU A 378 9.44 3.78 10.34
N GLN A 379 10.32 3.73 11.35
CA GLN A 379 10.37 2.57 12.26
C GLN A 379 9.07 2.40 13.05
N ALA A 380 8.52 3.51 13.56
CA ALA A 380 7.29 3.48 14.33
C ALA A 380 6.10 3.05 13.44
N GLU A 381 6.00 3.58 12.23
CA GLU A 381 4.95 3.25 11.28
C GLU A 381 5.01 1.78 10.86
N PHE A 382 6.19 1.29 10.48
CA PHE A 382 6.40 -0.12 10.17
C PHE A 382 5.99 -1.05 11.32
N VAL A 383 6.36 -0.72 12.57
CA VAL A 383 6.01 -1.52 13.75
C VAL A 383 4.50 -1.47 14.03
N TYR A 384 3.88 -0.28 13.94
CA TYR A 384 2.43 -0.15 14.12
C TYR A 384 1.65 -0.84 13.01
N GLY A 385 2.17 -0.84 11.79
CA GLY A 385 1.58 -1.57 10.66
C GLY A 385 1.53 -3.09 10.87
N GLN A 386 2.19 -3.63 11.90
CA GLN A 386 2.21 -5.06 12.24
C GLN A 386 1.35 -5.41 13.48
N ASP A 387 0.56 -4.47 13.97
CA ASP A 387 -0.20 -4.69 15.22
C ASP A 387 -1.35 -5.71 15.07
N SER A 388 -1.79 -6.02 13.86
CA SER A 388 -2.84 -7.00 13.61
C SER A 388 -2.34 -8.20 12.79
N ILE A 389 -2.91 -9.38 13.07
CA ILE A 389 -2.64 -10.59 12.30
C ILE A 389 -3.00 -10.39 10.82
N PHE A 390 -4.06 -9.63 10.55
CA PHE A 390 -4.46 -9.25 9.20
C PHE A 390 -3.37 -8.49 8.47
N ASN A 391 -2.79 -7.46 9.10
CA ASN A 391 -1.73 -6.66 8.49
C ASN A 391 -0.42 -7.45 8.32
N GLU A 392 -0.06 -8.31 9.31
CA GLU A 392 1.08 -9.22 9.18
C GLU A 392 0.94 -10.10 7.93
N ALA A 393 -0.24 -10.70 7.72
CA ALA A 393 -0.53 -11.54 6.55
C ALA A 393 -0.52 -10.74 5.24
N MET A 394 -1.13 -9.55 5.23
CA MET A 394 -1.17 -8.67 4.07
C MET A 394 0.23 -8.25 3.62
N GLN A 395 1.07 -7.81 4.55
CA GLN A 395 2.46 -7.46 4.24
C GLN A 395 3.25 -8.65 3.70
N LEU A 396 3.16 -9.83 4.35
CA LEU A 396 3.81 -11.05 3.84
C LEU A 396 3.36 -11.36 2.42
N GLY A 397 2.06 -11.21 2.13
CA GLY A 397 1.48 -11.39 0.81
C GLY A 397 2.08 -10.42 -0.22
N ILE A 398 2.07 -9.12 0.07
CA ILE A 398 2.59 -8.07 -0.82
C ILE A 398 4.09 -8.29 -1.11
N TYR A 399 4.90 -8.52 -0.08
CA TYR A 399 6.34 -8.78 -0.28
C TYR A 399 6.58 -10.07 -1.08
N GLU A 400 5.77 -11.12 -0.89
CA GLU A 400 5.85 -12.34 -1.72
C GLU A 400 5.43 -12.06 -3.16
N MET A 401 4.43 -11.22 -3.38
CA MET A 401 4.02 -10.81 -4.72
C MET A 401 5.11 -10.03 -5.45
N LEU A 402 5.95 -9.28 -4.73
CA LEU A 402 7.14 -8.61 -5.25
C LEU A 402 8.31 -9.56 -5.54
N GLY A 403 8.28 -10.78 -4.98
CA GLY A 403 9.24 -11.84 -5.27
C GLY A 403 9.71 -12.66 -4.08
N ASP A 404 9.79 -12.11 -2.87
CA ASP A 404 10.21 -12.85 -1.67
C ASP A 404 9.66 -12.16 -0.40
N TYR A 405 8.78 -12.85 0.33
CA TYR A 405 8.24 -12.34 1.60
C TYR A 405 9.33 -12.01 2.65
N LYS A 406 10.51 -12.61 2.55
CA LYS A 406 11.64 -12.34 3.45
C LYS A 406 12.23 -10.93 3.31
N LEU A 407 11.91 -10.22 2.24
CA LEU A 407 12.32 -8.84 2.06
C LEU A 407 11.74 -7.92 3.15
N ILE A 408 10.63 -8.31 3.78
CA ILE A 408 10.04 -7.57 4.91
C ILE A 408 11.03 -7.37 6.06
N ASP A 409 11.85 -8.36 6.37
CA ASP A 409 12.84 -8.27 7.45
C ASP A 409 14.04 -7.38 7.10
N GLN A 410 14.18 -7.02 5.82
CA GLN A 410 15.22 -6.12 5.35
C GLN A 410 14.81 -4.65 5.40
N TYR A 411 13.52 -4.35 5.59
CA TYR A 411 13.00 -2.97 5.54
C TYR A 411 13.68 -2.08 6.58
N LEU A 412 13.50 -2.35 7.87
CA LEU A 412 14.09 -1.55 8.94
C LEU A 412 15.62 -1.48 8.89
N PRO A 413 16.36 -2.58 8.68
CA PRO A 413 17.81 -2.50 8.48
C PRO A 413 18.25 -1.66 7.28
N SER A 414 17.40 -1.54 6.25
CA SER A 414 17.69 -0.70 5.07
C SER A 414 17.41 0.77 5.33
N ILE A 415 16.32 1.10 6.01
CA ILE A 415 16.03 2.46 6.50
C ILE A 415 17.15 2.94 7.42
N ASP A 416 17.63 2.11 8.35
CA ASP A 416 18.73 2.47 9.26
C ASP A 416 20.03 2.80 8.55
N LYS A 417 20.31 2.19 7.41
CA LYS A 417 21.51 2.45 6.61
C LYS A 417 21.46 3.74 5.80
N VAL A 418 20.27 4.31 5.56
CA VAL A 418 20.13 5.54 4.79
C VAL A 418 20.93 6.66 5.44
N SER A 419 21.78 7.34 4.67
CA SER A 419 22.57 8.48 5.11
C SER A 419 21.99 9.81 4.59
N ALA A 420 22.39 10.93 5.19
CA ALA A 420 22.03 12.25 4.70
C ALA A 420 22.51 12.49 3.25
N ALA A 421 23.62 11.86 2.88
CA ALA A 421 24.13 11.90 1.50
C ALA A 421 23.24 11.09 0.54
N ASP A 422 22.62 10.00 0.99
CA ASP A 422 21.69 9.22 0.18
C ASP A 422 20.41 10.01 -0.09
N VAL A 423 19.83 10.65 0.94
CA VAL A 423 18.66 11.54 0.78
C VAL A 423 18.96 12.66 -0.22
N GLN A 424 20.11 13.31 -0.10
CA GLN A 424 20.53 14.34 -1.06
C GLN A 424 20.70 13.78 -2.47
N ARG A 425 21.33 12.63 -2.61
CA ARG A 425 21.59 11.97 -3.89
C ARG A 425 20.29 11.60 -4.62
N VAL A 426 19.30 11.03 -3.92
CA VAL A 426 18.02 10.69 -4.54
C VAL A 426 17.22 11.95 -4.91
N ALA A 427 17.27 13.01 -4.10
CA ALA A 427 16.68 14.30 -4.46
C ALA A 427 17.33 14.88 -5.73
N GLN A 428 18.66 14.81 -5.87
CA GLN A 428 19.37 15.25 -7.07
C GLN A 428 19.05 14.43 -8.31
N LYS A 429 18.81 13.11 -8.13
CA LYS A 429 18.61 12.18 -9.24
C LYS A 429 17.17 12.20 -9.75
N TYR A 430 16.19 12.22 -8.85
CA TYR A 430 14.78 12.00 -9.20
C TYR A 430 13.93 13.28 -9.17
N LEU A 431 14.15 14.18 -8.20
CA LEU A 431 13.36 15.41 -8.07
C LEU A 431 13.94 16.52 -8.96
N VAL A 432 13.89 16.27 -10.26
CA VAL A 432 14.40 17.17 -11.30
C VAL A 432 13.31 17.56 -12.26
N LYS A 433 13.41 18.78 -12.81
CA LYS A 433 12.37 19.37 -13.65
C LYS A 433 12.01 18.50 -14.87
N ASP A 434 12.99 17.84 -15.48
CA ASP A 434 12.75 17.01 -16.67
C ASP A 434 12.00 15.71 -16.35
N ASN A 435 11.97 15.29 -15.07
CA ASN A 435 11.24 14.11 -14.58
C ASN A 435 9.89 14.48 -13.93
N ARG A 436 9.47 15.76 -14.00
CA ARG A 436 8.32 16.29 -13.27
C ARG A 436 7.04 16.29 -14.09
N THR A 437 5.94 15.86 -13.50
CA THR A 437 4.58 16.09 -13.98
C THR A 437 3.83 16.93 -12.96
N VAL A 438 3.16 18.00 -13.39
CA VAL A 438 2.37 18.90 -12.53
C VAL A 438 0.92 18.88 -13.00
N ALA A 439 0.01 18.45 -12.13
CA ALA A 439 -1.42 18.51 -12.34
C ALA A 439 -2.04 19.55 -11.39
N ILE A 440 -2.89 20.43 -11.91
CA ILE A 440 -3.46 21.57 -11.17
C ILE A 440 -4.98 21.49 -11.26
N LEU A 441 -5.66 21.53 -10.11
CA LEU A 441 -7.11 21.69 -10.00
C LEU A 441 -7.46 23.17 -9.89
N GLU A 442 -8.15 23.69 -10.91
CA GLU A 442 -8.77 25.02 -10.92
C GLU A 442 -10.28 24.91 -10.61
N PRO A 443 -10.77 25.38 -9.46
CA PRO A 443 -12.20 25.34 -9.13
C PRO A 443 -13.05 26.15 -10.12
N THR A 444 -14.07 25.52 -10.71
CA THR A 444 -15.06 26.21 -11.58
C THR A 444 -16.30 26.68 -10.83
N GLY A 445 -16.47 26.29 -9.57
CA GLY A 445 -17.58 26.60 -8.68
C GLY A 445 -17.54 25.69 -7.45
N LEU A 446 -18.43 25.96 -6.50
CA LEU A 446 -18.55 25.11 -5.32
C LEU A 446 -19.13 23.74 -5.70
N LEU A 447 -18.71 22.71 -4.99
CA LEU A 447 -19.36 21.40 -5.07
C LEU A 447 -20.86 21.56 -4.82
N PRO A 448 -21.73 20.86 -5.58
CA PRO A 448 -23.14 20.79 -5.26
C PRO A 448 -23.30 20.32 -3.80
N LYS A 449 -24.15 21.04 -3.00
CA LYS A 449 -24.49 20.51 -1.69
C LYS A 449 -25.12 19.13 -1.89
N GLN A 450 -24.50 18.10 -1.36
CA GLN A 450 -25.13 16.79 -1.31
C GLN A 450 -26.50 16.94 -0.67
N ALA A 451 -27.56 16.67 -1.43
CA ALA A 451 -28.89 16.58 -0.89
C ALA A 451 -28.85 15.44 0.12
N GLY A 452 -29.11 15.75 1.40
CA GLY A 452 -28.93 14.85 2.53
C GLY A 452 -29.55 13.49 2.24
N GLY A 453 -28.74 12.53 1.85
CA GLY A 453 -29.06 11.12 1.78
C GLY A 453 -29.02 10.58 3.21
N GLY A 454 -30.20 10.20 3.72
CA GLY A 454 -30.28 9.39 4.92
C GLY A 454 -29.56 8.05 4.70
N PRO A 455 -29.19 7.32 5.77
CA PRO A 455 -28.43 6.09 5.66
C PRO A 455 -29.24 5.06 4.85
N SER A 456 -28.89 4.86 3.60
CA SER A 456 -29.32 3.68 2.85
C SER A 456 -28.51 2.51 3.41
N GLY A 457 -29.16 1.64 4.17
CA GLY A 457 -28.59 0.38 4.63
C GLY A 457 -28.44 -0.58 3.45
N GLY A 458 -27.38 -0.41 2.69
CA GLY A 458 -26.83 -1.37 1.76
C GLY A 458 -25.37 -1.52 2.15
N THR A 459 -24.96 -2.76 2.43
CA THR A 459 -23.56 -3.11 2.66
C THR A 459 -22.80 -2.82 1.38
N LEU A 460 -22.33 -1.60 1.22
CA LEU A 460 -21.34 -1.26 0.21
C LEU A 460 -20.04 -1.93 0.67
N HIS A 461 -19.55 -2.88 -0.12
CA HIS A 461 -18.19 -3.38 0.03
C HIS A 461 -17.25 -2.16 0.05
N ARG A 462 -16.70 -1.91 1.21
CA ARG A 462 -15.80 -0.81 1.44
C ARG A 462 -14.42 -1.32 1.05
N SER A 463 -13.97 -1.04 -0.17
CA SER A 463 -12.56 -1.20 -0.49
C SER A 463 -11.79 -0.33 0.51
N MET A 464 -10.97 -0.96 1.32
CA MET A 464 -9.99 -0.23 2.12
C MET A 464 -8.89 0.18 1.16
N SER A 465 -8.92 1.42 0.67
CA SER A 465 -7.67 2.06 0.30
C SER A 465 -6.81 2.06 1.55
N PHE A 466 -5.57 1.63 1.46
CA PHE A 466 -4.57 1.98 2.45
C PHE A 466 -4.44 3.50 2.39
N ASP A 467 -5.28 4.17 3.17
CA ASP A 467 -5.19 5.60 3.39
C ASP A 467 -3.97 5.79 4.28
N GLU A 468 -2.89 6.20 3.66
CA GLU A 468 -1.67 6.55 4.37
C GLU A 468 -2.01 7.63 5.38
N GLY A 469 -2.10 7.23 6.65
CA GLY A 469 -1.87 8.08 7.80
C GLY A 469 -2.80 9.26 8.03
N GLY A 470 -4.02 9.00 8.39
CA GLY A 470 -4.85 9.94 9.13
C GLY A 470 -4.96 9.59 10.60
N VAL A 471 -3.91 9.73 11.38
CA VAL A 471 -4.02 9.75 12.85
C VAL A 471 -4.61 11.08 13.27
N ARG A 472 -5.81 11.05 13.85
CA ARG A 472 -6.46 12.17 14.55
C ARG A 472 -5.74 12.50 15.86
#